data_9c09a2c4cc762f8942380d8dd04c2954
#
_entry.id   9c09a2c4cc762f8942380d8dd04c2954
#
_cell.length_a   1.000
_cell.length_b   1.000
_cell.length_c   1.000
_cell.angle_alpha   90.00
_cell.angle_beta   90.00
_cell.angle_gamma   90.00
#
_symmetry.space_group_name_H-M   'P 1'
#
loop_
_entity.id
_entity.type
_entity.pdbx_description
1 polymer ?
#
loop_
_entity_poly.entity_id
_entity_poly.type
_entity_poly.pdbx_seq_one_letter_code
_entity_poly.pdbx_strand_id
1 'polypeptide(L)'
;MNILYKRRFWEIDFLRAIAIFMMITFHIVFDIDYFKNYNLVSPYNFWWYFARATATLFLTLVGISLTLSYSRIIHLSKNRDFRKIYIKYIIRGMKIFSWGLLITFITFIFLRKGTILFGILHLIGVSIILAYPLLKFRILNLIIGVFFILLGLFISNFYVEYPWLIWLGVKTTNFYTFDYFPVLPWFGVVFIGIFLGNIFYPNYKRSFKLPDLSKNLMVKHLCFLGRHSLIVYLIHQPVLIGLLYMVGMIDISTLFHIFSCIFNFFRI
;
A
#
# COMPACT_ATOMS: atom_id res chain seq x y z
N MET A 1 6.64 -11.73 32.31
CA MET A 1 6.57 -11.17 30.95
C MET A 1 5.08 -11.05 30.56
N ASN A 2 4.57 -9.82 30.46
CA ASN A 2 3.12 -9.54 30.40
C ASN A 2 2.47 -10.16 29.15
N ILE A 3 1.51 -11.06 29.36
CA ILE A 3 0.73 -11.77 28.34
C ILE A 3 0.00 -10.79 27.39
N LEU A 4 -0.35 -9.59 27.87
CA LEU A 4 -1.03 -8.53 27.11
C LEU A 4 -0.29 -8.09 25.83
N TYR A 5 1.05 -8.03 25.85
CA TYR A 5 1.84 -7.58 24.68
C TYR A 5 2.08 -8.67 23.62
N LYS A 6 1.67 -9.92 23.89
CA LYS A 6 1.70 -11.01 22.90
C LYS A 6 0.45 -11.05 22.03
N ARG A 7 -0.66 -10.44 22.47
CA ARG A 7 -1.97 -10.49 21.76
C ARG A 7 -1.97 -9.47 20.63
N ARG A 8 -2.28 -9.91 19.41
CA ARG A 8 -2.52 -9.04 18.25
C ARG A 8 -3.95 -8.47 18.34
N PHE A 9 -4.16 -7.32 17.75
CA PHE A 9 -5.47 -6.70 17.59
C PHE A 9 -6.14 -7.28 16.35
N TRP A 10 -7.13 -8.16 16.54
CA TRP A 10 -7.82 -8.86 15.48
C TRP A 10 -8.52 -7.92 14.50
N GLU A 11 -9.04 -6.79 14.99
CA GLU A 11 -9.73 -5.78 14.18
C GLU A 11 -8.80 -5.14 13.12
N ILE A 12 -7.52 -4.98 13.42
CA ILE A 12 -6.56 -4.45 12.45
C ILE A 12 -6.28 -5.48 11.34
N ASP A 13 -6.15 -6.75 11.69
CA ASP A 13 -5.97 -7.81 10.70
C ASP A 13 -7.25 -8.01 9.87
N PHE A 14 -8.43 -7.86 10.47
CA PHE A 14 -9.72 -7.91 9.81
C PHE A 14 -9.90 -6.75 8.81
N LEU A 15 -9.60 -5.51 9.21
CA LEU A 15 -9.66 -4.35 8.32
C LEU A 15 -8.67 -4.45 7.15
N ARG A 16 -7.50 -5.05 7.35
CA ARG A 16 -6.59 -5.37 6.25
C ARG A 16 -7.18 -6.35 5.26
N ALA A 17 -7.91 -7.37 5.76
CA ALA A 17 -8.61 -8.29 4.86
C ALA A 17 -9.69 -7.58 4.04
N ILE A 18 -10.46 -6.66 4.65
CA ILE A 18 -11.41 -5.81 3.92
C ILE A 18 -10.70 -5.02 2.83
N ALA A 19 -9.58 -4.35 3.16
CA ALA A 19 -8.81 -3.59 2.19
C ALA A 19 -8.28 -4.46 1.02
N ILE A 20 -7.89 -5.72 1.30
CA ILE A 20 -7.51 -6.70 0.28
C ILE A 20 -8.69 -7.04 -0.62
N PHE A 21 -9.87 -7.33 -0.06
CA PHE A 21 -11.05 -7.61 -0.87
C PHE A 21 -11.44 -6.42 -1.76
N MET A 22 -11.42 -5.22 -1.21
CA MET A 22 -11.65 -4.01 -2.01
C MET A 22 -10.61 -3.87 -3.13
N MET A 23 -9.34 -4.13 -2.85
CA MET A 23 -8.27 -4.10 -3.84
C MET A 23 -8.50 -5.11 -4.96
N ILE A 24 -8.80 -6.37 -4.62
CA ILE A 24 -9.06 -7.43 -5.60
C ILE A 24 -10.29 -7.08 -6.46
N THR A 25 -11.37 -6.61 -5.83
CA THR A 25 -12.59 -6.18 -6.54
C THR A 25 -12.29 -5.06 -7.54
N PHE A 26 -11.53 -4.05 -7.11
CA PHE A 26 -11.12 -2.97 -8.01
C PHE A 26 -10.28 -3.48 -9.18
N HIS A 27 -9.30 -4.35 -8.93
CA HIS A 27 -8.43 -4.87 -9.99
C HIS A 27 -9.16 -5.78 -10.98
N ILE A 28 -10.16 -6.56 -10.55
CA ILE A 28 -11.02 -7.31 -11.47
C ILE A 28 -11.71 -6.35 -12.46
N VAL A 29 -12.31 -5.28 -11.94
CA VAL A 29 -13.00 -4.28 -12.78
C VAL A 29 -12.03 -3.53 -13.67
N PHE A 30 -10.87 -3.16 -13.12
CA PHE A 30 -9.81 -2.48 -13.86
C PHE A 30 -9.27 -3.33 -15.00
N ASP A 31 -9.02 -4.62 -14.77
CA ASP A 31 -8.51 -5.54 -15.79
C ASP A 31 -9.56 -5.75 -16.88
N ILE A 32 -10.84 -5.96 -16.52
CA ILE A 32 -11.93 -6.07 -17.49
C ILE A 32 -12.04 -4.79 -18.34
N ASP A 33 -11.96 -3.63 -17.70
CA ASP A 33 -11.99 -2.33 -18.37
C ASP A 33 -10.81 -2.15 -19.34
N TYR A 34 -9.61 -2.50 -18.88
CA TYR A 34 -8.39 -2.41 -19.67
C TYR A 34 -8.41 -3.30 -20.92
N PHE A 35 -8.87 -4.56 -20.78
CA PHE A 35 -8.88 -5.51 -21.90
C PHE A 35 -10.10 -5.37 -22.84
N LYS A 36 -11.24 -4.89 -22.34
CA LYS A 36 -12.48 -4.78 -23.13
C LYS A 36 -12.87 -3.36 -23.50
N ASN A 37 -12.15 -2.33 -22.99
CA ASN A 37 -12.41 -0.90 -23.26
C ASN A 37 -13.85 -0.46 -22.94
N TYR A 38 -14.41 -0.92 -21.82
CA TYR A 38 -15.78 -0.56 -21.40
C TYR A 38 -15.89 0.84 -20.79
N ASN A 39 -14.77 1.53 -20.55
CA ASN A 39 -14.70 2.83 -19.89
C ASN A 39 -15.34 2.85 -18.48
N LEU A 40 -15.20 1.74 -17.74
CA LEU A 40 -15.72 1.60 -16.37
C LEU A 40 -14.93 2.44 -15.38
N VAL A 41 -13.61 2.55 -15.54
CA VAL A 41 -12.69 3.25 -14.65
C VAL A 41 -12.33 4.62 -15.22
N SER A 42 -13.30 5.52 -15.24
CA SER A 42 -13.11 6.92 -15.66
C SER A 42 -12.83 7.83 -14.46
N PRO A 43 -12.12 8.96 -14.64
CA PRO A 43 -11.96 9.95 -13.57
C PRO A 43 -13.31 10.39 -12.99
N TYR A 44 -13.36 10.52 -11.66
CA TYR A 44 -14.53 10.98 -10.89
C TYR A 44 -15.76 10.06 -10.93
N ASN A 45 -15.66 8.83 -11.44
CA ASN A 45 -16.72 7.85 -11.31
C ASN A 45 -16.59 7.04 -10.00
N PHE A 46 -17.56 6.11 -9.74
CA PHE A 46 -17.57 5.26 -8.56
C PHE A 46 -16.26 4.47 -8.37
N TRP A 47 -15.74 3.83 -9.43
CA TRP A 47 -14.54 2.99 -9.34
C TRP A 47 -13.28 3.79 -9.07
N TRP A 48 -13.20 5.01 -9.57
CA TRP A 48 -12.12 5.94 -9.28
C TRP A 48 -12.06 6.32 -7.78
N TYR A 49 -13.23 6.62 -7.17
CA TYR A 49 -13.31 6.88 -5.72
C TYR A 49 -13.06 5.61 -4.91
N PHE A 50 -13.58 4.46 -5.37
CA PHE A 50 -13.40 3.18 -4.70
C PHE A 50 -11.93 2.78 -4.60
N ALA A 51 -11.14 2.95 -5.68
CA ALA A 51 -9.70 2.71 -5.66
C ALA A 51 -8.98 3.59 -4.63
N ARG A 52 -9.33 4.88 -4.57
CA ARG A 52 -8.74 5.82 -3.61
C ARG A 52 -9.13 5.51 -2.17
N ALA A 53 -10.38 5.15 -1.93
CA ALA A 53 -10.84 4.71 -0.62
C ALA A 53 -10.09 3.45 -0.17
N THR A 54 -9.89 2.49 -1.06
CA THR A 54 -9.11 1.26 -0.82
C THR A 54 -7.68 1.59 -0.42
N ALA A 55 -7.00 2.43 -1.19
CA ALA A 55 -5.63 2.85 -0.91
C ALA A 55 -5.53 3.65 0.40
N THR A 56 -6.48 4.55 0.65
CA THR A 56 -6.54 5.33 1.89
C THR A 56 -6.71 4.43 3.09
N LEU A 57 -7.61 3.46 3.05
CA LEU A 57 -7.80 2.47 4.11
C LEU A 57 -6.50 1.69 4.35
N PHE A 58 -5.88 1.17 3.29
CA PHE A 58 -4.67 0.37 3.41
C PHE A 58 -3.51 1.17 4.02
N LEU A 59 -3.25 2.39 3.54
CA LEU A 59 -2.17 3.25 4.03
C LEU A 59 -2.41 3.75 5.46
N THR A 60 -3.67 4.03 5.82
CA THR A 60 -4.05 4.34 7.20
C THR A 60 -3.73 3.16 8.12
N LEU A 61 -4.05 1.93 7.71
CA LEU A 61 -3.72 0.71 8.47
C LEU A 61 -2.21 0.46 8.56
N VAL A 62 -1.43 0.86 7.56
CA VAL A 62 0.04 0.88 7.65
C VAL A 62 0.50 1.81 8.77
N GLY A 63 -0.01 3.04 8.83
CA GLY A 63 0.31 4.01 9.88
C GLY A 63 -0.06 3.51 11.28
N ILE A 64 -1.28 3.00 11.48
CA ILE A 64 -1.72 2.40 12.75
C ILE A 64 -0.79 1.23 13.14
N SER A 65 -0.41 0.40 12.18
CA SER A 65 0.45 -0.77 12.42
C SER A 65 1.87 -0.39 12.79
N LEU A 66 2.39 0.72 12.26
CA LEU A 66 3.70 1.27 12.65
C LEU A 66 3.68 1.71 14.11
N THR A 67 2.62 2.43 14.54
CA THR A 67 2.43 2.86 15.92
C THR A 67 2.33 1.66 16.86
N LEU A 68 1.53 0.65 16.51
CA LEU A 68 1.41 -0.59 17.29
C LEU A 68 2.74 -1.34 17.39
N SER A 69 3.48 -1.47 16.30
CA SER A 69 4.79 -2.11 16.28
C SER A 69 5.78 -1.37 17.19
N TYR A 70 5.81 -0.04 17.12
CA TYR A 70 6.65 0.81 17.95
C TYR A 70 6.31 0.67 19.43
N SER A 71 5.04 0.86 19.81
CA SER A 71 4.57 0.72 21.18
C SER A 71 4.89 -0.65 21.75
N ARG A 72 4.69 -1.71 20.97
CA ARG A 72 5.02 -3.08 21.38
C ARG A 72 6.52 -3.24 21.68
N ILE A 73 7.40 -2.74 20.81
CA ILE A 73 8.85 -2.85 21.00
C ILE A 73 9.28 -2.07 22.27
N ILE A 74 8.78 -0.85 22.44
CA ILE A 74 9.14 -0.01 23.61
C ILE A 74 8.70 -0.66 24.92
N HIS A 75 7.55 -1.33 24.95
CA HIS A 75 7.05 -1.98 26.17
C HIS A 75 7.67 -3.35 26.44
N LEU A 76 8.16 -4.06 25.41
CA LEU A 76 8.79 -5.38 25.57
C LEU A 76 10.30 -5.31 25.78
N SER A 77 10.96 -4.27 25.30
CA SER A 77 12.42 -4.13 25.37
C SER A 77 12.86 -3.60 26.73
N LYS A 78 13.60 -4.41 27.49
CA LYS A 78 14.25 -3.98 28.74
C LYS A 78 15.36 -2.96 28.48
N ASN A 79 16.08 -3.09 27.37
CA ASN A 79 17.12 -2.14 26.92
C ASN A 79 16.57 -1.34 25.72
N ARG A 80 16.34 -0.05 25.93
CA ARG A 80 15.82 0.88 24.92
C ARG A 80 16.96 1.42 24.04
N ASP A 81 17.62 0.55 23.29
CA ASP A 81 18.59 1.00 22.29
C ASP A 81 17.85 1.49 21.04
N PHE A 82 17.57 2.80 21.00
CA PHE A 82 16.83 3.44 19.91
C PHE A 82 17.50 3.25 18.54
N ARG A 83 18.85 3.17 18.51
CA ARG A 83 19.60 2.92 17.27
C ARG A 83 19.32 1.53 16.72
N LYS A 84 19.33 0.50 17.57
CA LYS A 84 19.00 -0.88 17.13
C LYS A 84 17.55 -0.99 16.69
N ILE A 85 16.63 -0.29 17.34
CA ILE A 85 15.22 -0.26 16.93
C ILE A 85 15.09 0.41 15.55
N TYR A 86 15.74 1.56 15.33
CA TYR A 86 15.71 2.26 14.04
C TYR A 86 16.28 1.40 12.91
N ILE A 87 17.41 0.73 13.13
CA ILE A 87 17.98 -0.20 12.14
C ILE A 87 16.97 -1.29 11.73
N LYS A 88 16.19 -1.85 12.67
CA LYS A 88 15.11 -2.80 12.34
C LYS A 88 14.04 -2.20 11.42
N TYR A 89 13.69 -0.92 11.62
CA TYR A 89 12.73 -0.22 10.75
C TYR A 89 13.33 0.04 9.37
N ILE A 90 14.61 0.43 9.28
CA ILE A 90 15.31 0.58 8.00
C ILE A 90 15.33 -0.74 7.24
N ILE A 91 15.77 -1.83 7.86
CA ILE A 91 15.81 -3.15 7.20
C ILE A 91 14.42 -3.59 6.73
N ARG A 92 13.39 -3.38 7.56
CA ARG A 92 12.01 -3.71 7.19
C ARG A 92 11.50 -2.84 6.03
N GLY A 93 11.77 -1.53 6.06
CA GLY A 93 11.38 -0.61 5.00
C GLY A 93 12.09 -0.92 3.70
N MET A 94 13.41 -1.15 3.73
CA MET A 94 14.19 -1.55 2.56
C MET A 94 13.72 -2.87 1.97
N LYS A 95 13.37 -3.86 2.79
CA LYS A 95 12.83 -5.14 2.31
C LYS A 95 11.51 -4.94 1.55
N ILE A 96 10.60 -4.08 2.04
CA ILE A 96 9.34 -3.80 1.34
C ILE A 96 9.59 -2.96 0.08
N PHE A 97 10.50 -1.99 0.15
CA PHE A 97 10.91 -1.20 -1.00
C PHE A 97 11.51 -2.07 -2.12
N SER A 98 12.33 -3.07 -1.77
CA SER A 98 12.90 -4.02 -2.74
C SER A 98 11.84 -4.86 -3.45
N TRP A 99 10.75 -5.23 -2.78
CA TRP A 99 9.59 -5.84 -3.45
C TRP A 99 8.93 -4.88 -4.44
N GLY A 100 8.86 -3.58 -4.11
CA GLY A 100 8.42 -2.55 -5.05
C GLY A 100 9.32 -2.48 -6.28
N LEU A 101 10.65 -2.45 -6.10
CA LEU A 101 11.62 -2.46 -7.20
C LEU A 101 11.51 -3.73 -8.07
N LEU A 102 11.23 -4.88 -7.45
CA LEU A 102 10.99 -6.11 -8.21
C LEU A 102 9.76 -5.98 -9.12
N ILE A 103 8.66 -5.39 -8.63
CA ILE A 103 7.47 -5.10 -9.45
C ILE A 103 7.82 -4.11 -10.56
N THR A 104 8.58 -3.05 -10.28
CA THR A 104 9.06 -2.12 -11.31
C THR A 104 9.83 -2.85 -12.39
N PHE A 105 10.78 -3.71 -12.01
CA PHE A 105 11.58 -4.48 -12.95
C PHE A 105 10.73 -5.43 -13.80
N ILE A 106 9.80 -6.16 -13.19
CA ILE A 106 8.88 -7.06 -13.90
C ILE A 106 8.00 -6.25 -14.87
N THR A 107 7.37 -5.16 -14.40
CA THR A 107 6.50 -4.34 -15.26
C THR A 107 7.28 -3.60 -16.34
N PHE A 108 8.52 -3.24 -16.12
CA PHE A 108 9.40 -2.67 -17.15
C PHE A 108 9.69 -3.66 -18.28
N ILE A 109 9.91 -4.94 -17.95
CA ILE A 109 10.14 -5.97 -18.96
C ILE A 109 8.87 -6.32 -19.73
N PHE A 110 7.74 -6.47 -19.03
CA PHE A 110 6.51 -7.01 -19.61
C PHE A 110 5.57 -5.96 -20.19
N LEU A 111 5.65 -4.70 -19.76
CA LEU A 111 4.73 -3.62 -20.19
C LEU A 111 5.48 -2.56 -20.99
N ARG A 112 5.04 -2.31 -22.23
CA ARG A 112 5.59 -1.22 -23.07
C ARG A 112 5.25 0.16 -22.51
N LYS A 113 3.99 0.30 -22.04
CA LYS A 113 3.47 1.54 -21.44
C LYS A 113 2.86 1.17 -20.08
N GLY A 114 3.02 2.05 -19.10
CA GLY A 114 2.41 1.84 -17.80
C GLY A 114 3.31 1.16 -16.73
N THR A 115 4.63 1.07 -16.98
CA THR A 115 5.60 0.59 -15.98
C THR A 115 5.36 1.26 -14.63
N ILE A 116 5.35 0.47 -13.57
CA ILE A 116 5.17 0.96 -12.20
C ILE A 116 6.49 1.53 -11.68
N LEU A 117 6.62 2.86 -11.73
CA LEU A 117 7.85 3.54 -11.30
C LEU A 117 7.88 3.78 -9.80
N PHE A 118 6.76 4.23 -9.22
CA PHE A 118 6.62 4.48 -7.79
C PHE A 118 5.22 4.08 -7.31
N GLY A 119 5.05 2.78 -7.05
CA GLY A 119 3.79 2.19 -6.57
C GLY A 119 3.69 2.16 -5.05
N ILE A 120 2.60 1.58 -4.53
CA ILE A 120 2.26 1.58 -3.10
C ILE A 120 3.32 0.90 -2.23
N LEU A 121 4.04 -0.14 -2.71
CA LEU A 121 5.12 -0.78 -1.94
C LEU A 121 6.34 0.12 -1.76
N HIS A 122 6.67 0.94 -2.77
CA HIS A 122 7.73 1.95 -2.64
C HIS A 122 7.37 2.95 -1.55
N LEU A 123 6.15 3.49 -1.61
CA LEU A 123 5.63 4.41 -0.60
C LEU A 123 5.66 3.80 0.80
N ILE A 124 5.19 2.56 0.99
CA ILE A 124 5.18 1.88 2.29
C ILE A 124 6.61 1.70 2.81
N GLY A 125 7.54 1.26 1.94
CA GLY A 125 8.95 1.10 2.29
C GLY A 125 9.57 2.40 2.81
N VAL A 126 9.41 3.48 2.06
CA VAL A 126 9.86 4.84 2.43
C VAL A 126 9.17 5.30 3.73
N SER A 127 7.85 5.09 3.84
CA SER A 127 7.07 5.49 5.02
C SER A 127 7.54 4.82 6.30
N ILE A 128 7.90 3.54 6.26
CA ILE A 128 8.41 2.81 7.43
C ILE A 128 9.70 3.44 7.95
N ILE A 129 10.58 3.88 7.04
CA ILE A 129 11.88 4.46 7.40
C ILE A 129 11.72 5.89 7.92
N LEU A 130 11.01 6.72 7.15
CA LEU A 130 10.91 8.15 7.44
C LEU A 130 9.96 8.48 8.59
N ALA A 131 8.91 7.68 8.81
CA ALA A 131 7.98 7.93 9.91
C ALA A 131 8.53 7.54 11.29
N TYR A 132 9.59 6.70 11.38
CA TYR A 132 10.08 6.19 12.66
C TYR A 132 10.34 7.26 13.74
N PRO A 133 11.07 8.36 13.48
CA PRO A 133 11.35 9.38 14.50
C PRO A 133 10.10 10.08 15.00
N LEU A 134 9.01 10.06 14.22
CA LEU A 134 7.77 10.75 14.51
C LEU A 134 6.70 9.85 15.16
N LEU A 135 6.91 8.52 15.24
CA LEU A 135 5.92 7.57 15.76
C LEU A 135 5.43 7.87 17.18
N LYS A 136 6.29 8.48 18.01
CA LYS A 136 5.96 8.83 19.41
C LYS A 136 5.05 10.05 19.55
N PHE A 137 4.99 10.92 18.55
CA PHE A 137 4.21 12.16 18.62
C PHE A 137 2.78 11.92 18.17
N ARG A 138 1.82 12.56 18.83
CA ARG A 138 0.40 12.41 18.49
C ARG A 138 -0.06 13.53 17.56
N ILE A 139 -0.18 14.75 18.07
CA ILE A 139 -0.73 15.91 17.33
C ILE A 139 0.17 16.30 16.16
N LEU A 140 1.49 16.21 16.32
CA LEU A 140 2.45 16.52 15.26
C LEU A 140 2.21 15.67 14.01
N ASN A 141 1.86 14.38 14.17
CA ASN A 141 1.55 13.50 13.03
C ASN A 141 0.26 13.92 12.30
N LEU A 142 -0.74 14.45 13.01
CA LEU A 142 -1.91 15.02 12.36
C LEU A 142 -1.56 16.26 11.53
N ILE A 143 -0.78 17.19 12.12
CA ILE A 143 -0.36 18.43 11.45
C ILE A 143 0.45 18.11 10.20
N ILE A 144 1.48 17.23 10.31
CA ILE A 144 2.30 16.81 9.18
C ILE A 144 1.45 16.07 8.14
N GLY A 145 0.52 15.21 8.57
CA GLY A 145 -0.38 14.48 7.69
C GLY A 145 -1.24 15.40 6.84
N VAL A 146 -1.90 16.36 7.47
CA VAL A 146 -2.73 17.36 6.79
C VAL A 146 -1.87 18.23 5.87
N PHE A 147 -0.72 18.70 6.35
CA PHE A 147 0.21 19.50 5.55
C PHE A 147 0.66 18.76 4.27
N PHE A 148 1.04 17.49 4.36
CA PHE A 148 1.46 16.70 3.19
C PHE A 148 0.31 16.43 2.22
N ILE A 149 -0.92 16.28 2.72
CA ILE A 149 -2.09 16.12 1.85
C ILE A 149 -2.34 17.43 1.09
N LEU A 150 -2.39 18.56 1.78
CA LEU A 150 -2.62 19.87 1.15
C LEU A 150 -1.50 20.22 0.16
N LEU A 151 -0.23 19.98 0.54
CA LEU A 151 0.92 20.19 -0.32
C LEU A 151 0.85 19.29 -1.57
N GLY A 152 0.44 18.03 -1.41
CA GLY A 152 0.28 17.11 -2.54
C GLY A 152 -0.82 17.53 -3.50
N LEU A 153 -1.96 18.03 -2.99
CA LEU A 153 -3.03 18.59 -3.81
C LEU A 153 -2.56 19.84 -4.58
N PHE A 154 -1.78 20.70 -3.93
CA PHE A 154 -1.19 21.88 -4.58
C PHE A 154 -0.20 21.48 -5.68
N ILE A 155 0.74 20.57 -5.37
CA ILE A 155 1.80 20.13 -6.29
C ILE A 155 1.24 19.34 -7.48
N SER A 156 0.12 18.64 -7.32
CA SER A 156 -0.49 17.84 -8.39
C SER A 156 -0.91 18.66 -9.64
N ASN A 157 -1.01 19.97 -9.52
CA ASN A 157 -1.33 20.89 -10.61
C ASN A 157 -0.10 21.32 -11.43
N PHE A 158 1.11 20.99 -10.96
CA PHE A 158 2.33 21.35 -11.66
C PHE A 158 2.85 20.16 -12.49
N TYR A 159 3.35 20.48 -13.68
CA TYR A 159 4.00 19.54 -14.57
C TYR A 159 5.44 19.98 -14.82
N VAL A 160 6.32 19.01 -14.95
CA VAL A 160 7.75 19.24 -15.23
C VAL A 160 8.18 18.44 -16.46
N GLU A 161 9.21 18.90 -17.13
CA GLU A 161 9.74 18.19 -18.31
C GLU A 161 10.52 16.93 -17.92
N TYR A 162 11.12 16.90 -16.74
CA TYR A 162 12.00 15.83 -16.29
C TYR A 162 11.35 14.92 -15.23
N PRO A 163 11.56 13.59 -15.28
CA PRO A 163 10.89 12.62 -14.43
C PRO A 163 11.44 12.53 -13.00
N TRP A 164 12.42 13.33 -12.61
CA TRP A 164 13.11 13.23 -11.32
C TRP A 164 12.22 13.43 -10.09
N LEU A 165 11.11 14.17 -10.23
CA LEU A 165 10.20 14.50 -9.14
C LEU A 165 8.93 13.61 -9.10
N ILE A 166 8.87 12.57 -9.95
CA ILE A 166 7.71 11.66 -9.99
C ILE A 166 7.47 11.01 -8.60
N TRP A 167 8.52 10.58 -7.93
CA TRP A 167 8.38 9.98 -6.60
C TRP A 167 7.80 10.93 -5.55
N LEU A 168 7.96 12.23 -5.72
CA LEU A 168 7.43 13.26 -4.83
C LEU A 168 5.96 13.60 -5.13
N GLY A 169 5.52 13.48 -6.40
CA GLY A 169 4.14 13.77 -6.81
C GLY A 169 4.01 14.71 -8.00
N VAL A 170 5.12 15.25 -8.50
CA VAL A 170 5.14 16.10 -9.71
C VAL A 170 5.23 15.21 -10.94
N LYS A 171 4.28 15.36 -11.86
CA LYS A 171 4.17 14.53 -13.08
C LYS A 171 4.81 15.21 -14.28
N THR A 172 5.19 14.39 -15.28
CA THR A 172 5.48 14.90 -16.62
C THR A 172 4.20 14.95 -17.46
N THR A 173 4.17 15.75 -18.52
CA THR A 173 2.98 15.93 -19.38
C THR A 173 2.44 14.62 -19.96
N ASN A 174 3.31 13.64 -20.26
CA ASN A 174 2.95 12.34 -20.84
C ASN A 174 3.10 11.18 -19.84
N PHE A 175 3.00 11.46 -18.52
CA PHE A 175 3.19 10.45 -17.50
C PHE A 175 2.01 9.48 -17.45
N TYR A 176 2.30 8.20 -17.68
CA TYR A 176 1.34 7.11 -17.55
C TYR A 176 1.96 5.93 -16.83
N THR A 177 1.27 5.40 -15.83
CA THR A 177 1.66 4.20 -15.05
C THR A 177 0.41 3.55 -14.46
N PHE A 178 0.43 2.23 -14.27
CA PHE A 178 -0.70 1.49 -13.71
C PHE A 178 -0.87 1.67 -12.21
N ASP A 179 0.23 1.84 -11.47
CA ASP A 179 0.19 2.03 -10.02
C ASP A 179 1.07 3.23 -9.65
N TYR A 180 0.45 4.29 -9.11
CA TYR A 180 1.14 5.52 -8.78
C TYR A 180 0.74 6.06 -7.42
N PHE A 181 1.64 5.89 -6.46
CA PHE A 181 1.49 6.36 -5.09
C PHE A 181 2.70 7.19 -4.66
N PRO A 182 2.82 8.43 -5.15
CA PRO A 182 3.92 9.31 -4.77
C PRO A 182 3.87 9.66 -3.29
N VAL A 183 4.98 10.14 -2.75
CA VAL A 183 5.08 10.56 -1.36
C VAL A 183 4.00 11.58 -1.03
N LEU A 184 3.78 12.57 -1.89
CA LEU A 184 2.71 13.55 -1.75
C LEU A 184 1.55 13.20 -2.71
N PRO A 185 0.32 13.11 -2.21
CA PRO A 185 -0.17 13.33 -0.84
C PRO A 185 -0.14 12.10 0.09
N TRP A 186 0.21 10.91 -0.42
CA TRP A 186 -0.09 9.62 0.20
C TRP A 186 0.65 9.36 1.52
N PHE A 187 1.85 9.91 1.69
CA PHE A 187 2.54 9.83 2.97
C PHE A 187 1.80 10.58 4.08
N GLY A 188 1.06 11.64 3.72
CA GLY A 188 0.16 12.33 4.65
C GLY A 188 -0.92 11.39 5.22
N VAL A 189 -1.47 10.49 4.40
CA VAL A 189 -2.44 9.46 4.85
C VAL A 189 -1.81 8.50 5.86
N VAL A 190 -0.55 8.10 5.66
CA VAL A 190 0.18 7.26 6.62
C VAL A 190 0.37 7.99 7.95
N PHE A 191 0.68 9.30 7.95
CA PHE A 191 0.79 10.11 9.18
C PHE A 191 -0.53 10.24 9.91
N ILE A 192 -1.65 10.41 9.20
CA ILE A 192 -2.98 10.36 9.80
C ILE A 192 -3.22 8.99 10.44
N GLY A 193 -2.81 7.90 9.78
CA GLY A 193 -2.86 6.56 10.35
C GLY A 193 -2.03 6.42 11.64
N ILE A 194 -0.84 7.03 11.72
CA ILE A 194 -0.01 7.06 12.92
C ILE A 194 -0.71 7.84 14.05
N PHE A 195 -1.32 8.99 13.73
CA PHE A 195 -2.11 9.77 14.67
C PHE A 195 -3.27 8.94 15.23
N LEU A 196 -4.06 8.28 14.37
CA LEU A 196 -5.17 7.41 14.79
C LEU A 196 -4.66 6.22 15.62
N GLY A 197 -3.51 5.64 15.28
CA GLY A 197 -2.88 4.58 16.05
C GLY A 197 -2.53 5.04 17.46
N ASN A 198 -2.03 6.27 17.64
CA ASN A 198 -1.72 6.85 18.94
C ASN A 198 -2.98 7.20 19.75
N ILE A 199 -4.13 7.45 19.10
CA ILE A 199 -5.42 7.70 19.77
C ILE A 199 -6.07 6.39 20.21
N PHE A 200 -6.22 5.48 19.27
CA PHE A 200 -7.02 4.27 19.49
C PHE A 200 -6.26 3.18 20.25
N TYR A 201 -4.92 3.22 20.23
CA TYR A 201 -4.08 2.20 20.84
C TYR A 201 -2.93 2.78 21.71
N PRO A 202 -3.21 3.72 22.64
CA PRO A 202 -2.17 4.29 23.49
C PRO A 202 -1.50 3.19 24.31
N ASN A 203 -0.16 3.22 24.35
CA ASN A 203 0.64 2.26 25.13
C ASN A 203 0.31 0.79 24.83
N TYR A 204 -0.01 0.48 23.56
CA TYR A 204 -0.41 -0.87 23.13
C TYR A 204 -1.68 -1.38 23.81
N LYS A 205 -2.60 -0.50 24.21
CA LYS A 205 -3.89 -0.83 24.80
C LYS A 205 -4.99 -0.19 23.97
N ARG A 206 -6.09 -0.91 23.78
CA ARG A 206 -7.27 -0.39 23.08
C ARG A 206 -7.96 0.67 23.93
N SER A 207 -8.24 1.86 23.39
CA SER A 207 -8.93 2.96 24.10
C SER A 207 -10.46 2.87 24.03
N PHE A 208 -10.99 1.95 23.22
CA PHE A 208 -12.43 1.75 23.00
C PHE A 208 -12.86 0.33 23.34
N LYS A 209 -14.15 0.15 23.62
CA LYS A 209 -14.74 -1.17 23.89
C LYS A 209 -15.14 -1.82 22.57
N LEU A 210 -14.63 -3.01 22.28
CA LEU A 210 -15.01 -3.83 21.15
C LEU A 210 -15.14 -5.28 21.61
N PRO A 211 -16.26 -5.97 21.29
CA PRO A 211 -16.41 -7.39 21.61
C PRO A 211 -15.29 -8.22 20.97
N ASP A 212 -14.84 -9.26 21.65
CA ASP A 212 -13.79 -10.13 21.15
C ASP A 212 -14.38 -11.17 20.16
N LEU A 213 -14.35 -10.84 18.88
CA LEU A 213 -14.79 -11.73 17.80
C LEU A 213 -13.68 -12.64 17.27
N SER A 214 -12.49 -12.62 17.88
CA SER A 214 -11.34 -13.42 17.42
C SER A 214 -11.57 -14.94 17.44
N LYS A 215 -12.57 -15.40 18.19
CA LYS A 215 -12.98 -16.81 18.27
C LYS A 215 -13.93 -17.24 17.15
N ASN A 216 -14.61 -16.29 16.47
CA ASN A 216 -15.49 -16.59 15.36
C ASN A 216 -14.67 -17.12 14.18
N LEU A 217 -15.09 -18.24 13.58
CA LEU A 217 -14.37 -18.93 12.52
C LEU A 217 -14.18 -18.06 11.29
N MET A 218 -15.22 -17.33 10.88
CA MET A 218 -15.16 -16.40 9.74
C MET A 218 -14.16 -15.28 9.98
N VAL A 219 -14.22 -14.64 11.16
CA VAL A 219 -13.26 -13.58 11.55
C VAL A 219 -11.84 -14.11 11.59
N LYS A 220 -11.63 -15.33 12.06
CA LYS A 220 -10.32 -16.00 12.11
C LYS A 220 -9.71 -16.17 10.72
N HIS A 221 -10.50 -16.60 9.71
CA HIS A 221 -10.04 -16.75 8.34
C HIS A 221 -9.73 -15.39 7.70
N LEU A 222 -10.60 -14.39 7.90
CA LEU A 222 -10.34 -13.02 7.42
C LEU A 222 -9.07 -12.43 8.05
N CYS A 223 -8.87 -12.59 9.36
CA CYS A 223 -7.64 -12.17 10.02
C CYS A 223 -6.40 -12.91 9.50
N PHE A 224 -6.54 -14.17 9.07
CA PHE A 224 -5.44 -14.90 8.43
C PHE A 224 -5.05 -14.25 7.11
N LEU A 225 -6.00 -13.92 6.24
CA LEU A 225 -5.76 -13.17 4.99
C LEU A 225 -5.12 -11.81 5.27
N GLY A 226 -5.67 -11.04 6.21
CA GLY A 226 -5.12 -9.74 6.58
C GLY A 226 -3.67 -9.78 7.09
N ARG A 227 -3.29 -10.86 7.78
CA ARG A 227 -1.90 -11.07 8.21
C ARG A 227 -0.94 -11.35 7.05
N HIS A 228 -1.43 -11.95 5.98
CA HIS A 228 -0.66 -12.28 4.78
C HIS A 228 -0.86 -11.27 3.65
N SER A 229 -1.32 -10.06 3.98
CA SER A 229 -1.67 -9.00 3.03
C SER A 229 -0.57 -8.70 1.99
N LEU A 230 0.70 -8.76 2.38
CA LEU A 230 1.81 -8.54 1.44
C LEU A 230 1.90 -9.64 0.38
N ILE A 231 1.73 -10.91 0.78
CA ILE A 231 1.77 -12.04 -0.16
C ILE A 231 0.60 -11.94 -1.12
N VAL A 232 -0.61 -11.70 -0.59
CA VAL A 232 -1.81 -11.53 -1.42
C VAL A 232 -1.62 -10.36 -2.39
N TYR A 233 -1.07 -9.24 -1.92
CA TYR A 233 -0.75 -8.09 -2.78
C TYR A 233 0.23 -8.45 -3.91
N LEU A 234 1.25 -9.27 -3.66
CA LEU A 234 2.23 -9.63 -4.69
C LEU A 234 1.68 -10.58 -5.75
N ILE A 235 0.76 -11.48 -5.36
CA ILE A 235 0.28 -12.54 -6.26
C ILE A 235 -1.09 -12.23 -6.90
N HIS A 236 -1.84 -11.23 -6.40
CA HIS A 236 -3.23 -11.02 -6.86
C HIS A 236 -3.32 -10.76 -8.36
N GLN A 237 -2.46 -9.88 -8.91
CA GLN A 237 -2.53 -9.50 -10.31
C GLN A 237 -2.20 -10.64 -11.28
N PRO A 238 -1.12 -11.41 -11.13
CA PRO A 238 -0.89 -12.61 -11.93
C PRO A 238 -2.04 -13.62 -11.85
N VAL A 239 -2.63 -13.81 -10.65
CA VAL A 239 -3.75 -14.73 -10.46
C VAL A 239 -5.01 -14.22 -11.18
N LEU A 240 -5.34 -12.93 -11.07
CA LEU A 240 -6.48 -12.33 -11.74
C LEU A 240 -6.38 -12.42 -13.26
N ILE A 241 -5.22 -12.08 -13.84
CA ILE A 241 -4.99 -12.20 -15.28
C ILE A 241 -5.13 -13.66 -15.74
N GLY A 242 -4.59 -14.61 -14.98
CA GLY A 242 -4.73 -16.04 -15.26
C GLY A 242 -6.18 -16.51 -15.20
N LEU A 243 -6.97 -16.04 -14.23
CA LEU A 243 -8.40 -16.36 -14.13
C LEU A 243 -9.20 -15.76 -15.27
N LEU A 244 -8.97 -14.49 -15.65
CA LEU A 244 -9.65 -13.84 -16.77
C LEU A 244 -9.33 -14.53 -18.11
N TYR A 245 -8.10 -15.05 -18.25
CA TYR A 245 -7.72 -15.88 -19.39
C TYR A 245 -8.49 -17.22 -19.40
N MET A 246 -8.57 -17.93 -18.28
CA MET A 246 -9.29 -19.20 -18.19
C MET A 246 -10.80 -19.06 -18.48
N VAL A 247 -11.40 -17.93 -18.13
CA VAL A 247 -12.81 -17.63 -18.42
C VAL A 247 -13.04 -17.13 -19.86
N GLY A 248 -11.95 -17.00 -20.66
CA GLY A 248 -12.04 -16.53 -22.05
C GLY A 248 -12.30 -15.03 -22.20
N MET A 249 -12.09 -14.26 -21.15
CA MET A 249 -12.20 -12.79 -21.22
C MET A 249 -10.97 -12.12 -21.84
N ILE A 250 -9.84 -12.82 -21.85
CA ILE A 250 -8.57 -12.35 -22.44
C ILE A 250 -8.07 -13.43 -23.40
N ASP A 251 -7.74 -13.03 -24.63
CA ASP A 251 -7.19 -13.94 -25.64
C ASP A 251 -5.66 -14.10 -25.50
N ILE A 252 -5.14 -15.26 -25.91
CA ILE A 252 -3.70 -15.55 -25.95
C ILE A 252 -2.95 -14.50 -26.77
N SER A 253 -3.52 -14.03 -27.88
CA SER A 253 -2.93 -12.97 -28.71
C SER A 253 -2.72 -11.68 -27.95
N THR A 254 -3.66 -11.31 -27.08
CA THR A 254 -3.57 -10.12 -26.21
C THR A 254 -2.48 -10.30 -25.16
N LEU A 255 -2.37 -11.49 -24.56
CA LEU A 255 -1.26 -11.85 -23.66
C LEU A 255 0.09 -11.86 -24.40
N PHE A 256 0.16 -12.47 -25.61
CA PHE A 256 1.37 -12.45 -26.43
C PHE A 256 1.73 -11.04 -26.90
N HIS A 257 0.80 -10.14 -27.16
CA HIS A 257 1.11 -8.72 -27.42
C HIS A 257 1.77 -8.05 -26.21
N ILE A 258 1.37 -8.40 -25.01
CA ILE A 258 2.02 -7.97 -23.76
C ILE A 258 3.41 -8.63 -23.66
N PHE A 259 3.54 -9.91 -23.99
CA PHE A 259 4.79 -10.69 -23.90
C PHE A 259 5.72 -10.58 -25.11
N SER A 260 5.23 -10.31 -26.33
CA SER A 260 6.06 -10.23 -27.56
C SER A 260 7.06 -9.06 -27.56
N CYS A 261 6.88 -8.13 -26.63
CA CYS A 261 7.87 -7.12 -26.37
C CYS A 261 9.22 -7.67 -25.89
N ILE A 262 9.24 -8.84 -25.24
CA ILE A 262 10.46 -9.45 -24.73
C ILE A 262 11.31 -9.98 -25.88
N PHE A 263 10.69 -10.63 -26.87
CA PHE A 263 11.41 -11.25 -27.98
C PHE A 263 12.05 -10.22 -28.94
N ASN A 264 11.49 -9.02 -29.05
CA ASN A 264 12.08 -7.99 -29.90
C ASN A 264 13.18 -7.18 -29.19
N PHE A 265 13.27 -7.22 -27.85
CA PHE A 265 14.34 -6.55 -27.11
C PHE A 265 15.66 -7.34 -27.09
N PHE A 266 15.60 -8.66 -27.24
CA PHE A 266 16.79 -9.53 -27.37
C PHE A 266 17.25 -9.71 -28.81
N ARG A 267 16.67 -9.01 -29.78
CA ARG A 267 16.98 -9.11 -31.22
C ARG A 267 17.71 -7.89 -31.80
N ILE A 268 18.21 -6.99 -30.92
CA ILE A 268 19.08 -5.88 -31.29
C ILE A 268 20.50 -6.17 -30.80
#